data_f5947f389591d8218a4d58e90e01596e
#
_entry.id   f5947f389591d8218a4d58e90e01596e
#
_cell.length_a   1.000
_cell.length_b   1.000
_cell.length_c   1.000
_cell.angle_alpha   90.00
_cell.angle_beta   90.00
_cell.angle_gamma   90.00
#
_symmetry.space_group_name_H-M   'P 1'
#
loop_
_entity.id
_entity.type
_entity.pdbx_description
1 polymer ?
#
loop_
_entity_poly.entity_id
_entity_poly.type
_entity_poly.pdbx_seq_one_letter_code
_entity_poly.pdbx_strand_id
1 'polypeptide(L)'
;MKIKQQKDIKKFLDNEFGKDKGNRIFSSQDKILDGLIKNIQDKSENQRKTLIQTILPRIALFKAMMKTDLSEDEVYQHIKKYMMDIVATKKHASLVKMEKIPGFYTLYRKIFLQVVKKTDLWESTQKSGKDYFDVTMRKCSWHTACKENDCPLLCRLFCDVDDVTYGNLKKLGFSRTKTLGYGKDCCDFHFYKK
;
A
#
# COMPACT_ATOMS: atom_id res chain seq x y z
N MET A 1 -20.02 -6.05 -1.14
CA MET A 1 -18.78 -6.33 -1.93
C MET A 1 -17.76 -7.02 -1.02
N LYS A 2 -17.19 -8.17 -1.43
CA LYS A 2 -16.21 -8.90 -0.60
C LYS A 2 -14.85 -8.19 -0.62
N ILE A 3 -14.35 -7.78 0.55
CA ILE A 3 -13.04 -7.14 0.71
C ILE A 3 -12.00 -8.24 0.91
N LYS A 4 -11.14 -8.45 -0.09
CA LYS A 4 -10.19 -9.58 -0.10
C LYS A 4 -9.21 -9.56 1.08
N GLN A 5 -8.81 -8.38 1.54
CA GLN A 5 -7.84 -8.22 2.62
C GLN A 5 -8.35 -8.68 3.99
N GLN A 6 -9.67 -8.69 4.23
CA GLN A 6 -10.23 -9.07 5.53
C GLN A 6 -9.79 -10.48 5.95
N LYS A 7 -9.69 -11.43 4.99
CA LYS A 7 -9.17 -12.78 5.27
C LYS A 7 -7.70 -12.77 5.75
N ASP A 8 -6.87 -11.95 5.11
CA ASP A 8 -5.45 -11.86 5.46
C ASP A 8 -5.26 -11.16 6.81
N ILE A 9 -6.01 -10.08 7.06
CA ILE A 9 -6.02 -9.36 8.33
C ILE A 9 -6.45 -10.29 9.46
N LYS A 10 -7.57 -11.02 9.29
CA LYS A 10 -8.05 -11.97 10.30
C LYS A 10 -7.01 -13.03 10.63
N LYS A 11 -6.42 -13.66 9.60
CA LYS A 11 -5.37 -14.66 9.78
C LYS A 11 -4.14 -14.10 10.49
N PHE A 12 -3.72 -12.89 10.13
CA PHE A 12 -2.61 -12.21 10.79
C PHE A 12 -2.89 -11.99 12.27
N LEU A 13 -4.05 -11.44 12.60
CA LEU A 13 -4.43 -11.18 13.99
C LEU A 13 -4.51 -12.46 14.85
N ASP A 14 -5.05 -13.55 14.28
CA ASP A 14 -5.10 -14.84 14.98
C ASP A 14 -3.72 -15.42 15.27
N ASN A 15 -2.80 -15.28 14.30
CA ASN A 15 -1.43 -15.76 14.46
C ASN A 15 -0.61 -14.90 15.42
N GLU A 16 -0.84 -13.59 15.43
CA GLU A 16 -0.03 -12.63 16.19
C GLU A 16 -0.49 -12.53 17.65
N PHE A 17 -1.80 -12.58 17.92
CA PHE A 17 -2.39 -12.32 19.23
C PHE A 17 -3.17 -13.50 19.82
N GLY A 18 -3.22 -14.64 19.11
CA GLY A 18 -4.11 -15.74 19.44
C GLY A 18 -5.57 -15.46 19.06
N LYS A 19 -6.39 -16.51 19.04
CA LYS A 19 -7.78 -16.45 18.52
C LYS A 19 -8.65 -15.45 19.29
N ASP A 20 -8.57 -15.39 20.62
CA ASP A 20 -9.46 -14.56 21.44
C ASP A 20 -9.16 -13.06 21.28
N LYS A 21 -7.90 -12.64 21.47
CA LYS A 21 -7.48 -11.24 21.28
C LYS A 21 -7.60 -10.86 19.80
N GLY A 22 -7.19 -11.75 18.88
CA GLY A 22 -7.32 -11.55 17.43
C GLY A 22 -8.77 -11.34 16.98
N ASN A 23 -9.73 -12.09 17.51
CA ASN A 23 -11.17 -11.91 17.22
C ASN A 23 -11.69 -10.56 17.72
N ARG A 24 -11.29 -10.13 18.94
CA ARG A 24 -11.71 -8.82 19.48
C ARG A 24 -11.19 -7.69 18.61
N ILE A 25 -9.90 -7.72 18.24
CA ILE A 25 -9.30 -6.68 17.37
C ILE A 25 -9.97 -6.69 16.00
N PHE A 26 -10.21 -7.87 15.41
CA PHE A 26 -10.86 -7.99 14.10
C PHE A 26 -12.30 -7.44 14.12
N SER A 27 -13.09 -7.75 15.13
CA SER A 27 -14.45 -7.22 15.29
C SER A 27 -14.47 -5.70 15.44
N SER A 28 -13.48 -5.13 16.15
CA SER A 28 -13.29 -3.68 16.24
C SER A 28 -12.90 -3.09 14.88
N GLN A 29 -11.98 -3.73 14.18
CA GLN A 29 -11.52 -3.32 12.84
C GLN A 29 -12.68 -3.31 11.82
N ASP A 30 -13.53 -4.33 11.83
CA ASP A 30 -14.65 -4.45 10.91
C ASP A 30 -15.68 -3.33 11.12
N LYS A 31 -16.03 -3.03 12.39
CA LYS A 31 -16.90 -1.90 12.75
C LYS A 31 -16.32 -0.54 12.32
N ILE A 32 -15.02 -0.34 12.54
CA ILE A 32 -14.34 0.90 12.13
C ILE A 32 -14.34 1.00 10.60
N LEU A 33 -14.06 -0.10 9.90
CA LEU A 33 -14.06 -0.15 8.45
C LEU A 33 -15.43 0.22 7.86
N ASP A 34 -16.50 -0.32 8.40
CA ASP A 34 -17.87 0.01 7.99
C ASP A 34 -18.16 1.51 8.14
N GLY A 35 -17.73 2.10 9.26
CA GLY A 35 -17.84 3.54 9.48
C GLY A 35 -17.06 4.36 8.46
N LEU A 36 -15.81 3.98 8.21
CA LEU A 36 -14.97 4.65 7.21
C LEU A 36 -15.54 4.56 5.80
N ILE A 37 -16.12 3.42 5.42
CA ILE A 37 -16.75 3.22 4.10
C ILE A 37 -17.98 4.11 3.93
N LYS A 38 -18.82 4.23 4.98
CA LYS A 38 -20.02 5.09 4.96
C LYS A 38 -19.66 6.57 4.80
N ASN A 39 -18.51 6.98 5.29
CA ASN A 39 -18.04 8.36 5.27
C ASN A 39 -17.26 8.74 3.99
N ILE A 40 -17.15 7.85 2.99
CA ILE A 40 -16.53 8.20 1.72
C ILE A 40 -17.44 9.16 0.95
N GLN A 41 -16.97 10.40 0.76
CA GLN A 41 -17.65 11.44 -0.02
C GLN A 41 -16.73 11.92 -1.13
N ASP A 42 -17.30 12.48 -2.21
CA ASP A 42 -16.60 13.19 -3.29
C ASP A 42 -15.40 12.45 -3.89
N LYS A 43 -15.51 11.11 -4.00
CA LYS A 43 -14.48 10.27 -4.63
C LYS A 43 -15.03 9.64 -5.91
N SER A 44 -14.19 9.56 -6.94
CA SER A 44 -14.51 8.82 -8.17
C SER A 44 -14.76 7.33 -7.85
N GLU A 45 -15.34 6.61 -8.80
CA GLU A 45 -15.55 5.16 -8.66
C GLU A 45 -14.21 4.43 -8.45
N ASN A 46 -13.15 4.80 -9.18
CA ASN A 46 -11.82 4.20 -9.04
C ASN A 46 -11.19 4.50 -7.67
N GLN A 47 -11.27 5.74 -7.21
CA GLN A 47 -10.81 6.14 -5.88
C GLN A 47 -11.58 5.40 -4.79
N ARG A 48 -12.93 5.38 -4.87
CA ARG A 48 -13.78 4.67 -3.93
C ARG A 48 -13.45 3.18 -3.85
N LYS A 49 -13.30 2.53 -5.00
CA LYS A 49 -12.91 1.11 -5.07
C LYS A 49 -11.55 0.87 -4.42
N THR A 50 -10.57 1.71 -4.69
CA THR A 50 -9.22 1.59 -4.13
C THR A 50 -9.22 1.83 -2.62
N LEU A 51 -9.96 2.84 -2.14
CA LEU A 51 -10.15 3.08 -0.72
C LEU A 51 -10.69 1.83 -0.03
N ILE A 52 -11.82 1.30 -0.48
CA ILE A 52 -12.50 0.15 0.14
C ILE A 52 -11.66 -1.13 0.05
N GLN A 53 -11.05 -1.42 -1.10
CA GLN A 53 -10.34 -2.68 -1.29
C GLN A 53 -8.90 -2.66 -0.77
N THR A 54 -8.29 -1.48 -0.60
CA THR A 54 -6.85 -1.42 -0.36
C THR A 54 -6.46 -0.56 0.83
N ILE A 55 -7.02 0.62 1.00
CA ILE A 55 -6.50 1.61 1.95
C ILE A 55 -7.23 1.50 3.30
N LEU A 56 -8.55 1.65 3.30
CA LEU A 56 -9.36 1.71 4.52
C LEU A 56 -9.28 0.45 5.41
N PRO A 57 -9.16 -0.79 4.87
CA PRO A 57 -9.00 -1.96 5.74
C PRO A 57 -7.76 -1.87 6.63
N ARG A 58 -6.67 -1.24 6.16
CA ARG A 58 -5.43 -1.07 6.92
C ARG A 58 -5.50 0.10 7.87
N ILE A 59 -6.17 1.20 7.48
CA ILE A 59 -6.49 2.31 8.38
C ILE A 59 -7.36 1.80 9.54
N ALA A 60 -8.39 1.02 9.24
CA ALA A 60 -9.24 0.42 10.25
C ALA A 60 -8.48 -0.53 11.18
N LEU A 61 -7.54 -1.32 10.63
CA LEU A 61 -6.68 -2.20 11.42
C LEU A 61 -5.80 -1.40 12.38
N PHE A 62 -5.11 -0.36 11.89
CA PHE A 62 -4.31 0.54 12.72
C PHE A 62 -5.15 1.15 13.84
N LYS A 63 -6.31 1.75 13.51
CA LYS A 63 -7.21 2.36 14.49
C LYS A 63 -7.78 1.35 15.50
N ALA A 64 -8.03 0.11 15.08
CA ALA A 64 -8.51 -0.94 15.98
C ALA A 64 -7.43 -1.37 17.00
N MET A 65 -6.18 -1.46 16.55
CA MET A 65 -5.06 -1.80 17.41
C MET A 65 -4.72 -0.66 18.37
N MET A 66 -4.84 0.61 17.94
CA MET A 66 -4.70 1.79 18.82
C MET A 66 -5.75 1.86 19.95
N LYS A 67 -6.82 1.08 19.87
CA LYS A 67 -7.83 0.96 20.95
C LYS A 67 -7.53 -0.16 21.94
N THR A 68 -6.43 -0.86 21.79
CA THR A 68 -5.98 -1.90 22.72
C THR A 68 -5.04 -1.32 23.77
N ASP A 69 -4.50 -2.18 24.60
CA ASP A 69 -3.48 -1.89 25.59
C ASP A 69 -2.05 -1.72 25.04
N LEU A 70 -1.89 -1.79 23.72
CA LEU A 70 -0.60 -1.61 23.03
C LEU A 70 -0.22 -0.12 22.95
N SER A 71 1.05 0.18 23.13
CA SER A 71 1.63 1.48 22.81
C SER A 71 1.60 1.76 21.29
N GLU A 72 1.71 3.02 20.91
CA GLU A 72 1.77 3.41 19.50
C GLU A 72 2.92 2.73 18.75
N ASP A 73 4.08 2.60 19.38
CA ASP A 73 5.24 1.91 18.80
C ASP A 73 4.97 0.40 18.57
N GLU A 74 4.35 -0.27 19.54
CA GLU A 74 3.97 -1.69 19.37
C GLU A 74 2.95 -1.85 18.25
N VAL A 75 1.94 -1.00 18.19
CA VAL A 75 0.96 -0.98 17.07
C VAL A 75 1.69 -0.78 15.75
N TYR A 76 2.61 0.19 15.67
CA TYR A 76 3.39 0.44 14.46
C TYR A 76 4.19 -0.80 14.04
N GLN A 77 4.87 -1.49 14.96
CA GLN A 77 5.66 -2.69 14.64
C GLN A 77 4.78 -3.84 14.18
N HIS A 78 3.63 -4.08 14.81
CA HIS A 78 2.69 -5.12 14.37
C HIS A 78 2.12 -4.83 12.96
N ILE A 79 1.73 -3.58 12.71
CA ILE A 79 1.25 -3.18 11.37
C ILE A 79 2.37 -3.28 10.33
N LYS A 80 3.60 -2.88 10.69
CA LYS A 80 4.78 -3.05 9.82
C LYS A 80 4.98 -4.51 9.44
N LYS A 81 4.93 -5.43 10.41
CA LYS A 81 5.00 -6.86 10.17
C LYS A 81 3.92 -7.33 9.20
N TYR A 82 2.65 -6.94 9.41
CA TYR A 82 1.57 -7.25 8.48
C TYR A 82 1.85 -6.71 7.06
N MET A 83 2.28 -5.46 6.95
CA MET A 83 2.51 -4.79 5.67
C MET A 83 3.70 -5.40 4.92
N MET A 84 4.80 -5.72 5.60
CA MET A 84 6.01 -6.25 4.97
C MET A 84 5.89 -7.75 4.69
N ASP A 85 5.53 -8.56 5.70
CA ASP A 85 5.59 -10.03 5.58
C ASP A 85 4.42 -10.60 4.78
N ILE A 86 3.27 -9.91 4.76
CA ILE A 86 2.08 -10.41 4.05
C ILE A 86 1.82 -9.62 2.79
N VAL A 87 1.72 -8.29 2.89
CA VAL A 87 1.28 -7.48 1.75
C VAL A 87 2.39 -7.32 0.72
N ALA A 88 3.56 -6.84 1.15
CA ALA A 88 4.68 -6.57 0.25
C ALA A 88 5.25 -7.86 -0.33
N THR A 89 5.40 -8.91 0.49
CA THR A 89 5.88 -10.23 0.05
C THR A 89 4.96 -10.84 -1.01
N LYS A 90 3.62 -10.75 -0.87
CA LYS A 90 2.70 -11.23 -1.91
C LYS A 90 2.84 -10.45 -3.22
N LYS A 91 3.01 -9.12 -3.16
CA LYS A 91 3.24 -8.29 -4.34
C LYS A 91 4.56 -8.64 -5.01
N HIS A 92 5.64 -8.75 -4.23
CA HIS A 92 6.96 -9.15 -4.70
C HIS A 92 6.91 -10.52 -5.41
N ALA A 93 6.33 -11.54 -4.78
CA ALA A 93 6.19 -12.87 -5.36
C ALA A 93 5.43 -12.85 -6.71
N SER A 94 4.45 -11.95 -6.86
CA SER A 94 3.73 -11.77 -8.12
C SER A 94 4.63 -11.17 -9.20
N LEU A 95 5.46 -10.18 -8.87
CA LEU A 95 6.43 -9.59 -9.81
C LEU A 95 7.52 -10.58 -10.20
N VAL A 96 8.05 -11.36 -9.25
CA VAL A 96 9.02 -12.44 -9.55
C VAL A 96 8.47 -13.45 -10.56
N LYS A 97 7.17 -13.80 -10.44
CA LYS A 97 6.51 -14.66 -11.45
C LYS A 97 6.42 -13.95 -12.81
N MET A 98 6.10 -12.67 -12.83
CA MET A 98 6.00 -11.89 -14.06
C MET A 98 7.37 -11.70 -14.75
N GLU A 99 8.48 -11.65 -14.02
CA GLU A 99 9.84 -11.56 -14.56
C GLU A 99 10.22 -12.74 -15.47
N LYS A 100 9.51 -13.87 -15.38
CA LYS A 100 9.71 -15.04 -16.25
C LYS A 100 9.23 -14.77 -17.68
N ILE A 101 8.38 -13.77 -17.89
CA ILE A 101 7.85 -13.41 -19.22
C ILE A 101 8.99 -12.81 -20.06
N PRO A 102 9.20 -13.26 -21.30
CA PRO A 102 10.12 -12.62 -22.24
C PRO A 102 9.76 -11.14 -22.43
N GLY A 103 10.76 -10.25 -22.44
CA GLY A 103 10.51 -8.82 -22.61
C GLY A 103 9.82 -8.14 -21.40
N PHE A 104 9.86 -8.76 -20.21
CA PHE A 104 9.19 -8.29 -19.00
C PHE A 104 9.39 -6.80 -18.74
N TYR A 105 10.64 -6.28 -18.79
CA TYR A 105 10.91 -4.86 -18.52
C TYR A 105 10.10 -3.94 -19.46
N THR A 106 10.10 -4.21 -20.75
CA THR A 106 9.39 -3.40 -21.75
C THR A 106 7.89 -3.46 -21.54
N LEU A 107 7.36 -4.66 -21.29
CA LEU A 107 5.94 -4.86 -20.99
C LEU A 107 5.52 -4.15 -19.71
N TYR A 108 6.29 -4.34 -18.64
CA TYR A 108 6.05 -3.71 -17.34
C TYR A 108 6.04 -2.19 -17.45
N ARG A 109 7.09 -1.60 -18.07
CA ARG A 109 7.19 -0.17 -18.32
C ARG A 109 5.96 0.37 -19.03
N LYS A 110 5.57 -0.26 -20.14
CA LYS A 110 4.39 0.16 -20.94
C LYS A 110 3.12 0.16 -20.09
N ILE A 111 2.84 -0.94 -19.40
CA ILE A 111 1.64 -1.08 -18.57
C ILE A 111 1.67 -0.09 -17.41
N PHE A 112 2.77 -0.01 -16.67
CA PHE A 112 2.90 0.85 -15.50
C PHE A 112 2.70 2.33 -15.85
N LEU A 113 3.37 2.82 -16.89
CA LEU A 113 3.23 4.22 -17.34
C LEU A 113 1.81 4.51 -17.84
N GLN A 114 1.14 3.58 -18.52
CA GLN A 114 -0.27 3.74 -18.89
C GLN A 114 -1.19 3.81 -17.68
N VAL A 115 -0.99 2.95 -16.68
CA VAL A 115 -1.78 2.97 -15.45
C VAL A 115 -1.60 4.29 -14.73
N VAL A 116 -0.35 4.73 -14.52
CA VAL A 116 -0.05 5.97 -13.83
C VAL A 116 -0.60 7.20 -14.56
N LYS A 117 -0.59 7.20 -15.89
CA LYS A 117 -1.12 8.30 -16.71
C LYS A 117 -2.65 8.40 -16.65
N LYS A 118 -3.35 7.27 -16.55
CA LYS A 118 -4.82 7.20 -16.66
C LYS A 118 -5.54 7.23 -15.31
N THR A 119 -4.84 6.91 -14.24
CA THR A 119 -5.46 6.83 -12.91
C THR A 119 -5.62 8.22 -12.29
N ASP A 120 -6.65 8.38 -11.51
CA ASP A 120 -6.91 9.52 -10.63
C ASP A 120 -6.45 9.30 -9.17
N LEU A 121 -5.71 8.22 -8.94
CA LEU A 121 -5.14 7.91 -7.62
C LEU A 121 -3.91 8.74 -7.30
N TRP A 122 -3.26 9.29 -8.33
CA TRP A 122 -2.04 10.09 -8.21
C TRP A 122 -2.07 11.30 -9.14
N GLU A 123 -1.51 12.41 -8.69
CA GLU A 123 -1.04 13.46 -9.59
C GLU A 123 0.45 13.24 -9.84
N SER A 124 0.82 12.94 -11.07
CA SER A 124 2.18 12.55 -11.40
C SER A 124 2.68 13.10 -12.72
N THR A 125 4.00 13.21 -12.83
CA THR A 125 4.73 13.45 -14.08
C THR A 125 5.60 12.24 -14.39
N GLN A 126 5.86 12.02 -15.69
CA GLN A 126 6.60 10.86 -16.16
C GLN A 126 7.72 11.29 -17.08
N LYS A 127 8.89 10.64 -16.97
CA LYS A 127 10.01 10.77 -17.88
C LYS A 127 10.52 9.37 -18.21
N SER A 128 10.91 9.11 -19.45
CA SER A 128 11.47 7.81 -19.81
C SER A 128 12.59 7.95 -20.82
N GLY A 129 13.60 7.09 -20.72
CA GLY A 129 14.67 6.88 -21.65
C GLY A 129 14.64 5.46 -22.22
N LYS A 130 15.75 5.05 -22.84
CA LYS A 130 15.89 3.72 -23.45
C LYS A 130 15.72 2.60 -22.41
N ASP A 131 16.45 2.69 -21.30
CA ASP A 131 16.54 1.63 -20.29
C ASP A 131 16.10 2.08 -18.88
N TYR A 132 15.35 3.19 -18.77
CA TYR A 132 14.81 3.68 -17.52
C TYR A 132 13.47 4.39 -17.73
N PHE A 133 12.74 4.57 -16.64
CA PHE A 133 11.62 5.50 -16.54
C PHE A 133 11.46 6.01 -15.11
N ASP A 134 11.07 7.26 -15.02
CA ASP A 134 10.83 7.97 -13.76
C ASP A 134 9.36 8.31 -13.63
N VAL A 135 8.85 8.25 -12.39
CA VAL A 135 7.52 8.74 -12.05
C VAL A 135 7.62 9.58 -10.78
N THR A 136 7.31 10.85 -10.91
CA THR A 136 7.23 11.78 -9.77
C THR A 136 5.77 11.99 -9.40
N MET A 137 5.38 11.55 -8.21
CA MET A 137 4.02 11.68 -7.67
C MET A 137 3.96 12.82 -6.66
N ARG A 138 3.13 13.84 -6.90
CA ARG A 138 2.95 14.99 -6.01
C ARG A 138 1.71 14.88 -5.12
N LYS A 139 0.71 14.10 -5.56
CA LYS A 139 -0.43 13.68 -4.72
C LYS A 139 -0.61 12.19 -4.80
N CYS A 140 -1.05 11.59 -3.71
CA CYS A 140 -1.24 10.15 -3.58
C CYS A 140 -2.47 9.87 -2.72
N SER A 141 -3.41 9.07 -3.23
CA SER A 141 -4.63 8.70 -2.49
C SER A 141 -4.34 8.01 -1.16
N TRP A 142 -3.24 7.25 -1.05
CA TRP A 142 -2.82 6.63 0.22
C TRP A 142 -2.40 7.68 1.25
N HIS A 143 -1.58 8.66 0.83
CA HIS A 143 -1.16 9.75 1.68
C HIS A 143 -2.35 10.61 2.12
N THR A 144 -3.22 10.98 1.17
CA THR A 144 -4.43 11.76 1.45
C THR A 144 -5.33 11.02 2.44
N ALA A 145 -5.62 9.74 2.21
CA ALA A 145 -6.47 8.95 3.10
C ALA A 145 -5.87 8.80 4.51
N CYS A 146 -4.55 8.61 4.63
CA CYS A 146 -3.90 8.56 5.94
C CYS A 146 -3.99 9.89 6.68
N LYS A 147 -3.84 11.02 5.96
CA LYS A 147 -3.98 12.36 6.53
C LYS A 147 -5.43 12.64 6.96
N GLU A 148 -6.40 12.36 6.09
CA GLU A 148 -7.85 12.53 6.37
C GLU A 148 -8.34 11.66 7.55
N ASN A 149 -7.58 10.64 7.94
CA ASN A 149 -7.91 9.71 9.02
C ASN A 149 -6.95 9.77 10.22
N ASP A 150 -6.15 10.81 10.36
CA ASP A 150 -5.24 11.04 11.49
C ASP A 150 -4.28 9.86 11.77
N CYS A 151 -3.75 9.23 10.71
CA CYS A 151 -2.80 8.14 10.83
C CYS A 151 -1.57 8.31 9.91
N PRO A 152 -0.79 9.41 10.06
CA PRO A 152 0.34 9.70 9.17
C PRO A 152 1.45 8.65 9.24
N LEU A 153 1.65 8.00 10.39
CA LEU A 153 2.64 6.93 10.56
C LEU A 153 2.34 5.74 9.65
N LEU A 154 1.07 5.39 9.47
CA LEU A 154 0.67 4.30 8.56
C LEU A 154 1.06 4.61 7.11
N CYS A 155 1.09 5.89 6.71
CA CYS A 155 1.49 6.29 5.35
C CYS A 155 2.93 5.86 5.03
N ARG A 156 3.85 5.91 5.98
CA ARG A 156 5.23 5.43 5.81
C ARG A 156 5.24 3.96 5.39
N LEU A 157 4.46 3.13 6.07
CA LEU A 157 4.38 1.70 5.77
C LEU A 157 3.78 1.40 4.40
N PHE A 158 2.86 2.22 3.91
CA PHE A 158 2.39 2.11 2.52
C PHE A 158 3.51 2.41 1.52
N CYS A 159 4.37 3.37 1.81
CA CYS A 159 5.54 3.66 0.99
C CYS A 159 6.55 2.50 1.06
N ASP A 160 6.88 2.00 2.26
CA ASP A 160 7.88 0.94 2.46
C ASP A 160 7.50 -0.38 1.75
N VAL A 161 6.20 -0.62 1.52
CA VAL A 161 5.74 -1.75 0.68
C VAL A 161 6.38 -1.75 -0.70
N ASP A 162 6.66 -0.58 -1.28
CA ASP A 162 7.23 -0.50 -2.62
C ASP A 162 8.69 -0.95 -2.63
N ASP A 163 9.48 -0.65 -1.57
CA ASP A 163 10.88 -1.08 -1.46
C ASP A 163 10.98 -2.61 -1.44
N VAL A 164 10.10 -3.27 -0.67
CA VAL A 164 10.04 -4.73 -0.63
C VAL A 164 9.48 -5.29 -1.94
N THR A 165 8.44 -4.66 -2.49
CA THR A 165 7.77 -5.12 -3.72
C THR A 165 8.73 -5.16 -4.90
N TYR A 166 9.54 -4.12 -5.07
CA TYR A 166 10.48 -3.97 -6.20
C TYR A 166 11.89 -4.41 -5.87
N GLY A 167 12.21 -4.59 -4.59
CA GLY A 167 13.53 -5.03 -4.15
C GLY A 167 13.91 -6.40 -4.72
N ASN A 168 15.21 -6.56 -5.05
CA ASN A 168 15.79 -7.84 -5.48
C ASN A 168 15.17 -8.49 -6.74
N LEU A 169 14.43 -7.74 -7.57
CA LEU A 169 14.03 -8.21 -8.89
C LEU A 169 15.25 -8.33 -9.81
N LYS A 170 15.24 -9.32 -10.70
CA LYS A 170 16.40 -9.63 -11.56
C LYS A 170 16.44 -8.79 -12.82
N LYS A 171 15.28 -8.38 -13.35
CA LYS A 171 15.15 -7.67 -14.63
C LYS A 171 14.66 -6.23 -14.50
N LEU A 172 14.25 -5.83 -13.29
CA LEU A 172 13.77 -4.48 -12.98
C LEU A 172 14.50 -3.95 -11.76
N GLY A 173 15.18 -2.83 -11.89
CA GLY A 173 15.73 -2.06 -10.79
C GLY A 173 14.76 -1.00 -10.32
N PHE A 174 14.79 -0.68 -9.03
CA PHE A 174 13.99 0.35 -8.40
C PHE A 174 14.82 1.12 -7.39
N SER A 175 14.72 2.43 -7.42
CA SER A 175 15.26 3.32 -6.39
C SER A 175 14.39 4.55 -6.23
N ARG A 176 14.51 5.20 -5.08
CA ARG A 176 13.87 6.48 -4.76
C ARG A 176 14.64 7.18 -3.65
N THR A 177 14.52 8.50 -3.57
CA THR A 177 15.14 9.31 -2.50
C THR A 177 14.09 10.03 -1.65
N LYS A 178 12.86 10.16 -2.16
CA LYS A 178 11.78 10.92 -1.54
C LYS A 178 10.48 10.14 -1.50
N THR A 179 9.69 10.33 -0.45
CA THR A 179 8.28 9.92 -0.41
C THR A 179 7.43 10.88 0.39
N LEU A 180 6.17 11.04 -0.02
CA LEU A 180 5.17 11.83 0.68
C LEU A 180 4.93 11.31 2.11
N GLY A 181 4.98 9.98 2.30
CA GLY A 181 4.79 9.34 3.61
C GLY A 181 5.88 9.70 4.63
N TYR A 182 7.07 10.09 4.16
CA TYR A 182 8.16 10.59 5.00
C TYR A 182 8.27 12.12 5.01
N GLY A 183 7.19 12.82 4.63
CA GLY A 183 7.10 14.28 4.70
C GLY A 183 7.86 15.01 3.61
N LYS A 184 8.21 14.35 2.51
CA LYS A 184 8.83 15.00 1.35
C LYS A 184 7.77 15.59 0.42
N ASP A 185 8.19 16.42 -0.51
CA ASP A 185 7.34 17.13 -1.49
C ASP A 185 6.74 16.23 -2.57
N CYS A 186 7.33 15.06 -2.78
CA CYS A 186 6.89 14.08 -3.77
C CYS A 186 7.38 12.66 -3.44
N CYS A 187 6.91 11.68 -4.21
CA CYS A 187 7.58 10.38 -4.36
C CYS A 187 8.29 10.36 -5.71
N ASP A 188 9.61 10.09 -5.71
CA ASP A 188 10.49 10.10 -6.89
C ASP A 188 10.89 8.67 -7.27
N PHE A 189 10.04 7.96 -7.97
CA PHE A 189 10.32 6.59 -8.39
C PHE A 189 11.20 6.57 -9.63
N HIS A 190 12.32 5.89 -9.52
CA HIS A 190 13.23 5.59 -10.62
C HIS A 190 13.27 4.08 -10.85
N PHE A 191 12.83 3.66 -12.04
CA PHE A 191 12.87 2.28 -12.49
C PHE A 191 13.87 2.15 -13.64
N TYR A 192 14.67 1.08 -13.63
CA TYR A 192 15.65 0.84 -14.68
C TYR A 192 15.74 -0.65 -15.05
N LYS A 193 16.19 -0.91 -16.26
CA LYS A 193 16.46 -2.26 -16.75
C LYS A 193 17.74 -2.78 -16.12
N LYS A 194 17.67 -4.01 -15.61
CA LYS A 194 18.84 -4.78 -15.18
C LYS A 194 19.27 -5.74 -16.26
#